data_8ae3fd051f05438e629c3fa109f3e52d
#
_entry.id   8ae3fd051f05438e629c3fa109f3e52d
#
_cell.length_a   1.000
_cell.length_b   1.000
_cell.length_c   1.000
_cell.angle_alpha   90.00
_cell.angle_beta   90.00
_cell.angle_gamma   90.00
#
_symmetry.space_group_name_H-M   'P 1'
#
loop_
_entity.id
_entity.type
_entity.pdbx_description
1 polymer ?
#
loop_
_entity_poly.entity_id
_entity_poly.type
_entity_poly.pdbx_seq_one_letter_code
_entity_poly.pdbx_strand_id
1 'polypeptide(L)'
;MAKKESAAQAPAKKKKAVEEARPFTEAARLRVKYNEEVVPQLKEKFGYTNVMQIPKLEKIVLNMGLGSDKDNPKGLESALEEMALIAGQKPIITKAKKSVANFKVREGQNVGAKVTLRGDRMYYFADKLMNIVLPRGRDF
;
A
#
# COMPACT_ATOMS: atom_id res chain seq x y z
N MET A 1 -30.30 45.13 -31.70
CA MET A 1 -30.53 43.72 -31.55
C MET A 1 -29.27 43.14 -30.93
N ALA A 2 -29.24 42.94 -29.60
CA ALA A 2 -28.07 42.49 -28.86
C ALA A 2 -28.29 41.03 -28.48
N LYS A 3 -27.43 40.15 -28.98
CA LYS A 3 -27.39 38.72 -28.73
C LYS A 3 -26.67 38.46 -27.41
N LYS A 4 -27.39 38.10 -26.37
CA LYS A 4 -26.82 37.64 -25.07
C LYS A 4 -26.23 36.27 -25.27
N GLU A 5 -24.90 36.16 -25.19
CA GLU A 5 -24.18 34.91 -24.98
C GLU A 5 -24.22 34.54 -23.49
N SER A 6 -24.93 33.47 -23.17
CA SER A 6 -24.91 32.86 -21.85
C SER A 6 -23.71 31.92 -21.78
N ALA A 7 -22.64 32.36 -21.13
CA ALA A 7 -21.51 31.50 -20.76
C ALA A 7 -21.97 30.53 -19.70
N ALA A 8 -22.10 29.25 -20.06
CA ALA A 8 -22.30 28.13 -19.14
C ALA A 8 -21.02 27.93 -18.32
N GLN A 9 -21.06 28.29 -17.05
CA GLN A 9 -20.00 27.98 -16.09
C GLN A 9 -20.02 26.48 -15.80
N ALA A 10 -18.99 25.78 -16.23
CA ALA A 10 -18.74 24.40 -15.85
C ALA A 10 -18.47 24.33 -14.33
N PRO A 11 -19.02 23.34 -13.59
CA PRO A 11 -18.79 23.21 -12.17
C PRO A 11 -17.31 22.90 -11.93
N ALA A 12 -16.64 23.75 -11.17
CA ALA A 12 -15.29 23.55 -10.69
C ALA A 12 -15.24 22.26 -9.89
N LYS A 13 -14.62 21.22 -10.44
CA LYS A 13 -14.25 20.00 -9.72
C LYS A 13 -13.42 20.43 -8.51
N LYS A 14 -13.99 20.35 -7.32
CA LYS A 14 -13.26 20.45 -6.06
C LYS A 14 -12.16 19.40 -6.12
N LYS A 15 -10.94 19.79 -6.46
CA LYS A 15 -9.75 19.00 -6.21
C LYS A 15 -9.70 18.83 -4.70
N LYS A 16 -10.09 17.63 -4.20
CA LYS A 16 -9.77 17.24 -2.82
C LYS A 16 -8.27 17.44 -2.72
N ALA A 17 -7.86 18.34 -1.84
CA ALA A 17 -6.47 18.53 -1.52
C ALA A 17 -5.92 17.15 -1.17
N VAL A 18 -5.01 16.65 -1.98
CA VAL A 18 -4.18 15.51 -1.61
C VAL A 18 -3.42 16.05 -0.41
N GLU A 19 -3.81 15.60 0.77
CA GLU A 19 -3.13 15.93 2.02
C GLU A 19 -1.67 15.55 1.80
N GLU A 20 -0.84 16.57 1.63
CA GLU A 20 0.60 16.40 1.41
C GLU A 20 1.09 15.54 2.56
N ALA A 21 1.53 14.33 2.23
CA ALA A 21 2.06 13.39 3.21
C ALA A 21 3.18 14.12 3.95
N ARG A 22 2.92 14.51 5.21
CA ARG A 22 3.90 15.21 6.05
C ARG A 22 5.20 14.42 5.96
N PRO A 23 6.32 15.08 5.64
CA PRO A 23 7.59 14.36 5.60
C PRO A 23 7.78 13.69 6.95
N PHE A 24 8.05 12.39 6.96
CA PHE A 24 8.36 11.68 8.19
C PHE A 24 9.64 12.28 8.73
N THR A 25 9.52 13.13 9.75
CA THR A 25 10.62 13.88 10.36
C THR A 25 11.49 12.99 11.24
N GLU A 26 10.97 11.83 11.64
CA GLU A 26 11.68 10.89 12.51
C GLU A 26 11.99 9.60 11.76
N ALA A 27 13.19 9.06 11.96
CA ALA A 27 13.56 7.77 11.40
C ALA A 27 12.67 6.67 11.97
N ALA A 28 12.23 5.73 11.13
CA ALA A 28 11.39 4.62 11.56
C ALA A 28 12.08 3.83 12.69
N ARG A 29 11.42 3.69 13.83
CA ARG A 29 11.95 3.03 15.04
C ARG A 29 12.55 1.66 14.76
N LEU A 30 11.87 0.83 13.98
CA LEU A 30 12.38 -0.49 13.58
C LEU A 30 13.61 -0.42 12.66
N ARG A 31 13.75 0.64 11.86
CA ARG A 31 14.95 0.84 11.05
C ARG A 31 16.17 1.18 11.91
N VAL A 32 15.99 2.03 12.91
CA VAL A 32 17.04 2.33 13.88
C VAL A 32 17.45 1.06 14.62
N LYS A 33 16.49 0.34 15.18
CA LYS A 33 16.73 -0.94 15.86
C LYS A 33 17.44 -1.97 14.98
N TYR A 34 17.06 -2.06 13.71
CA TYR A 34 17.74 -2.95 12.76
C TYR A 34 19.22 -2.60 12.61
N ASN A 35 19.56 -1.32 12.45
CA ASN A 35 20.92 -0.87 12.22
C ASN A 35 21.80 -0.99 13.50
N GLU A 36 21.26 -0.69 14.66
CA GLU A 36 22.00 -0.60 15.91
C GLU A 36 22.11 -1.95 16.62
N GLU A 37 21.05 -2.76 16.62
CA GLU A 37 21.01 -4.03 17.36
C GLU A 37 21.12 -5.24 16.45
N VAL A 38 20.31 -5.33 15.38
CA VAL A 38 20.15 -6.55 14.60
C VAL A 38 21.36 -6.82 13.70
N VAL A 39 21.92 -5.79 13.08
CA VAL A 39 23.09 -5.92 12.18
C VAL A 39 24.32 -6.47 12.93
N PRO A 40 24.73 -5.93 14.11
CA PRO A 40 25.85 -6.51 14.86
C PRO A 40 25.57 -7.94 15.32
N GLN A 41 24.38 -8.23 15.86
CA GLN A 41 24.01 -9.58 16.29
C GLN A 41 24.06 -10.61 15.14
N LEU A 42 23.61 -10.24 13.95
CA LEU A 42 23.68 -11.12 12.77
C LEU A 42 25.13 -11.37 12.33
N LYS A 43 26.00 -10.37 12.44
CA LYS A 43 27.43 -10.53 12.15
C LYS A 43 28.10 -11.52 13.09
N GLU A 44 27.85 -11.38 14.38
CA GLU A 44 28.41 -12.29 15.42
C GLU A 44 27.87 -13.71 15.27
N LYS A 45 26.56 -13.85 15.12
CA LYS A 45 25.89 -15.16 15.07
C LYS A 45 26.23 -15.97 13.82
N PHE A 46 26.35 -15.32 12.66
CA PHE A 46 26.58 -16.00 11.39
C PHE A 46 27.98 -15.78 10.79
N GLY A 47 28.84 -15.01 11.46
CA GLY A 47 30.21 -14.78 11.01
C GLY A 47 30.35 -14.04 9.67
N TYR A 48 29.39 -13.14 9.35
CA TYR A 48 29.46 -12.40 8.09
C TYR A 48 30.65 -11.45 8.05
N THR A 49 31.51 -11.61 7.06
CA THR A 49 32.69 -10.74 6.85
C THR A 49 32.32 -9.44 6.15
N ASN A 50 31.32 -9.48 5.25
CA ASN A 50 30.88 -8.32 4.49
C ASN A 50 29.50 -7.82 4.93
N VAL A 51 29.32 -6.52 5.09
CA VAL A 51 28.05 -5.89 5.44
C VAL A 51 26.95 -6.19 4.42
N MET A 52 27.30 -6.39 3.16
CA MET A 52 26.34 -6.68 2.09
C MET A 52 25.77 -8.11 2.14
N GLN A 53 26.36 -9.02 2.94
CA GLN A 53 25.85 -10.37 3.16
C GLN A 53 24.70 -10.42 4.16
N ILE A 54 24.54 -9.37 4.97
CA ILE A 54 23.52 -9.32 6.01
C ILE A 54 22.13 -9.23 5.38
N PRO A 55 21.19 -10.12 5.75
CA PRO A 55 19.84 -10.09 5.22
C PRO A 55 19.11 -8.81 5.67
N LYS A 56 18.44 -8.15 4.73
CA LYS A 56 17.67 -6.93 4.98
C LYS A 56 16.28 -7.04 4.39
N LEU A 57 15.32 -6.36 5.00
CA LEU A 57 13.99 -6.21 4.42
C LEU A 57 14.07 -5.34 3.17
N GLU A 58 13.64 -5.88 2.04
CA GLU A 58 13.66 -5.17 0.77
C GLU A 58 12.34 -4.45 0.50
N LYS A 59 11.23 -5.17 0.68
CA LYS A 59 9.87 -4.67 0.43
C LYS A 59 8.84 -5.46 1.19
N ILE A 60 7.71 -4.81 1.51
CA ILE A 60 6.48 -5.45 1.97
C ILE A 60 5.41 -5.22 0.91
N VAL A 61 4.74 -6.28 0.51
CA VAL A 61 3.65 -6.20 -0.47
C VAL A 61 2.34 -6.53 0.23
N LEU A 62 1.41 -5.58 0.20
CA LEU A 62 0.04 -5.79 0.60
C LEU A 62 -0.77 -6.15 -0.62
N ASN A 63 -1.62 -7.17 -0.50
CA ASN A 63 -2.52 -7.57 -1.56
C ASN A 63 -3.91 -7.81 -0.99
N MET A 64 -4.93 -7.31 -1.69
CA MET A 64 -6.33 -7.54 -1.39
C MET A 64 -7.00 -8.16 -2.62
N GLY A 65 -7.53 -9.38 -2.46
CA GLY A 65 -8.31 -10.05 -3.50
C GLY A 65 -9.77 -9.61 -3.41
N LEU A 66 -10.32 -9.09 -4.51
CA LEU A 66 -11.70 -8.61 -4.62
C LEU A 66 -12.50 -9.47 -5.61
N GLY A 67 -12.24 -10.76 -5.60
CA GLY A 67 -12.89 -11.70 -6.53
C GLY A 67 -14.41 -11.76 -6.43
N SER A 68 -14.97 -11.54 -5.24
CA SER A 68 -16.42 -11.47 -4.98
C SER A 68 -17.04 -10.19 -5.54
N ASP A 69 -16.33 -9.06 -5.43
CA ASP A 69 -16.82 -7.74 -5.79
C ASP A 69 -16.31 -7.24 -7.14
N LYS A 70 -15.79 -8.15 -7.97
CA LYS A 70 -15.21 -7.84 -9.28
C LYS A 70 -16.15 -7.08 -10.22
N ASP A 71 -17.46 -7.29 -10.08
CA ASP A 71 -18.50 -6.67 -10.90
C ASP A 71 -19.09 -5.40 -10.25
N ASN A 72 -18.65 -5.08 -9.01
CA ASN A 72 -19.09 -3.90 -8.26
C ASN A 72 -17.98 -2.82 -8.23
N PRO A 73 -18.08 -1.77 -9.07
CA PRO A 73 -17.06 -0.72 -9.11
C PRO A 73 -16.95 0.06 -7.79
N LYS A 74 -18.07 0.23 -7.07
CA LYS A 74 -18.08 0.93 -5.78
C LYS A 74 -17.32 0.15 -4.69
N GLY A 75 -17.48 -1.17 -4.66
CA GLY A 75 -16.72 -2.04 -3.74
C GLY A 75 -15.22 -1.97 -4.01
N LEU A 76 -14.81 -1.94 -5.27
CA LEU A 76 -13.42 -1.77 -5.65
C LEU A 76 -12.85 -0.40 -5.19
N GLU A 77 -13.59 0.69 -5.40
CA GLU A 77 -13.17 2.03 -4.98
C GLU A 77 -13.02 2.12 -3.45
N SER A 78 -13.99 1.60 -2.70
CA SER A 78 -13.94 1.56 -1.23
C SER A 78 -12.71 0.77 -0.74
N ALA A 79 -12.45 -0.40 -1.30
CA ALA A 79 -11.28 -1.22 -0.96
C ALA A 79 -9.95 -0.53 -1.30
N LEU A 80 -9.89 0.24 -2.40
CA LEU A 80 -8.74 1.05 -2.74
C LEU A 80 -8.49 2.18 -1.73
N GLU A 81 -9.55 2.84 -1.29
CA GLU A 81 -9.46 3.91 -0.27
C GLU A 81 -8.98 3.33 1.07
N GLU A 82 -9.56 2.23 1.52
CA GLU A 82 -9.14 1.55 2.75
C GLU A 82 -7.67 1.11 2.71
N MET A 83 -7.26 0.48 1.60
CA MET A 83 -5.86 0.10 1.41
C MET A 83 -4.93 1.31 1.38
N ALA A 84 -5.36 2.43 0.80
CA ALA A 84 -4.57 3.66 0.78
C ALA A 84 -4.39 4.24 2.20
N LEU A 85 -5.41 4.18 3.05
CA LEU A 85 -5.34 4.60 4.45
C LEU A 85 -4.37 3.72 5.26
N ILE A 86 -4.42 2.40 5.07
CA ILE A 86 -3.55 1.45 5.77
C ILE A 86 -2.09 1.60 5.34
N ALA A 87 -1.86 1.70 4.02
CA ALA A 87 -0.53 1.72 3.44
C ALA A 87 0.13 3.10 3.43
N GLY A 88 -0.64 4.17 3.54
CA GLY A 88 -0.17 5.55 3.41
C GLY A 88 0.28 5.91 1.98
N GLN A 89 -0.08 5.10 0.98
CA GLN A 89 0.17 5.38 -0.44
C GLN A 89 -0.91 4.78 -1.33
N LYS A 90 -1.07 5.34 -2.54
CA LYS A 90 -2.07 4.92 -3.50
C LYS A 90 -1.84 3.49 -3.98
N PRO A 91 -2.82 2.58 -3.86
CA PRO A 91 -2.73 1.22 -4.37
C PRO A 91 -2.84 1.15 -5.89
N ILE A 92 -2.39 0.03 -6.45
CA ILE A 92 -2.49 -0.28 -7.87
C ILE A 92 -3.52 -1.38 -8.05
N ILE A 93 -4.44 -1.20 -8.98
CA ILE A 93 -5.43 -2.21 -9.34
C ILE A 93 -4.73 -3.36 -10.05
N THR A 94 -4.99 -4.59 -9.61
CA THR A 94 -4.50 -5.80 -10.26
C THR A 94 -5.55 -6.35 -11.23
N LYS A 95 -5.13 -6.59 -12.46
CA LYS A 95 -5.98 -7.11 -13.53
C LYS A 95 -5.67 -8.58 -13.79
N ALA A 96 -6.69 -9.34 -14.20
CA ALA A 96 -6.54 -10.72 -14.60
C ALA A 96 -5.69 -10.83 -15.89
N LYS A 97 -4.72 -11.77 -15.90
CA LYS A 97 -3.84 -11.99 -17.04
C LYS A 97 -4.42 -13.00 -18.06
N LYS A 98 -5.32 -13.87 -17.61
CA LYS A 98 -5.95 -14.91 -18.44
C LYS A 98 -7.42 -15.04 -18.07
N SER A 99 -8.25 -15.42 -19.05
CA SER A 99 -9.64 -15.75 -18.81
C SER A 99 -9.76 -17.16 -18.23
N VAL A 100 -10.52 -17.32 -17.13
CA VAL A 100 -10.80 -18.61 -16.49
C VAL A 100 -12.30 -18.76 -16.28
N ALA A 101 -12.91 -19.69 -17.01
CA ALA A 101 -14.36 -19.88 -17.01
C ALA A 101 -14.91 -20.30 -15.63
N ASN A 102 -14.21 -21.21 -14.92
CA ASN A 102 -14.64 -21.69 -13.59
C ASN A 102 -14.79 -20.58 -12.57
N PHE A 103 -13.95 -19.54 -12.63
CA PHE A 103 -14.00 -18.38 -11.74
C PHE A 103 -14.76 -17.20 -12.33
N LYS A 104 -15.36 -17.34 -13.49
CA LYS A 104 -16.07 -16.28 -14.24
C LYS A 104 -15.21 -15.01 -14.37
N VAL A 105 -13.91 -15.18 -14.63
CA VAL A 105 -12.95 -14.07 -14.78
C VAL A 105 -12.55 -13.96 -16.25
N ARG A 106 -12.62 -12.73 -16.78
CA ARG A 106 -12.15 -12.40 -18.13
C ARG A 106 -10.80 -11.69 -18.07
N GLU A 107 -10.01 -11.84 -19.12
CA GLU A 107 -8.76 -11.11 -19.25
C GLU A 107 -9.00 -9.59 -19.19
N GLY A 108 -8.10 -8.89 -18.46
CA GLY A 108 -8.23 -7.45 -18.25
C GLY A 108 -9.21 -7.01 -17.14
N GLN A 109 -10.01 -7.93 -16.60
CA GLN A 109 -10.94 -7.64 -15.50
C GLN A 109 -10.19 -7.30 -14.21
N ASN A 110 -10.70 -6.34 -13.45
CA ASN A 110 -10.13 -5.97 -12.14
C ASN A 110 -10.42 -7.08 -11.13
N VAL A 111 -9.37 -7.63 -10.50
CA VAL A 111 -9.48 -8.77 -9.57
C VAL A 111 -9.10 -8.39 -8.14
N GLY A 112 -8.38 -7.29 -7.98
CA GLY A 112 -7.95 -6.86 -6.66
C GLY A 112 -7.08 -5.61 -6.69
N ALA A 113 -6.44 -5.36 -5.57
CA ALA A 113 -5.55 -4.24 -5.38
C ALA A 113 -4.24 -4.68 -4.72
N LYS A 114 -3.14 -4.01 -5.00
CA LYS A 114 -1.85 -4.25 -4.35
C LYS A 114 -1.12 -2.95 -4.06
N VAL A 115 -0.32 -2.96 -3.00
CA VAL A 115 0.61 -1.90 -2.63
C VAL A 115 1.97 -2.50 -2.33
N THR A 116 3.02 -1.89 -2.83
CA THR A 116 4.40 -2.26 -2.50
C THR A 116 5.02 -1.16 -1.65
N LEU A 117 5.36 -1.50 -0.41
CA LEU A 117 6.01 -0.62 0.54
C LEU A 117 7.51 -0.85 0.55
N ARG A 118 8.30 0.23 0.55
CA ARG A 118 9.76 0.22 0.61
C ARG A 118 10.28 1.33 1.53
N GLY A 119 11.54 1.21 1.96
CA GLY A 119 12.19 2.21 2.81
C GLY A 119 11.47 2.44 4.13
N ASP A 120 11.38 3.68 4.59
CA ASP A 120 10.81 4.02 5.90
C ASP A 120 9.34 3.65 6.03
N ARG A 121 8.55 3.80 4.98
CA ARG A 121 7.13 3.40 4.98
C ARG A 121 6.95 1.91 5.25
N MET A 122 7.84 1.08 4.75
CA MET A 122 7.85 -0.36 5.01
C MET A 122 8.06 -0.64 6.50
N TYR A 123 9.02 0.02 7.14
CA TYR A 123 9.30 -0.16 8.57
C TYR A 123 8.17 0.39 9.46
N TYR A 124 7.56 1.51 9.10
CA TYR A 124 6.39 2.03 9.81
C TYR A 124 5.20 1.08 9.73
N PHE A 125 4.96 0.50 8.57
CA PHE A 125 3.90 -0.49 8.41
C PHE A 125 4.19 -1.76 9.22
N ALA A 126 5.42 -2.27 9.19
CA ALA A 126 5.83 -3.43 9.97
C ALA A 126 5.66 -3.19 11.48
N ASP A 127 6.02 -2.00 11.98
CA ASP A 127 5.85 -1.63 13.38
C ASP A 127 4.37 -1.61 13.81
N LYS A 128 3.51 -1.01 12.99
CA LYS A 128 2.05 -1.02 13.23
C LYS A 128 1.48 -2.44 13.23
N LEU A 129 1.90 -3.27 12.27
CA LEU A 129 1.42 -4.63 12.16
C LEU A 129 1.79 -5.45 13.40
N MET A 130 3.08 -5.45 13.79
CA MET A 130 3.58 -6.27 14.90
C MET A 130 3.10 -5.80 16.27
N ASN A 131 3.08 -4.50 16.52
CA ASN A 131 2.82 -3.96 17.85
C ASN A 131 1.36 -3.58 18.11
N ILE A 132 0.57 -3.34 17.06
CA ILE A 132 -0.81 -2.88 17.21
C ILE A 132 -1.81 -3.92 16.69
N VAL A 133 -1.61 -4.42 15.47
CA VAL A 133 -2.61 -5.25 14.80
C VAL A 133 -2.60 -6.67 15.33
N LEU A 134 -1.42 -7.32 15.39
CA LEU A 134 -1.31 -8.71 15.83
C LEU A 134 -1.78 -8.93 17.27
N PRO A 135 -1.43 -8.09 18.27
CA PRO A 135 -1.92 -8.29 19.64
C PRO A 135 -3.43 -8.10 19.80
N ARG A 136 -4.08 -7.42 18.86
CA ARG A 136 -5.54 -7.24 18.87
C ARG A 136 -6.29 -8.37 18.21
N GLY A 137 -5.62 -9.20 17.43
CA GLY A 137 -6.20 -10.39 16.83
C GLY A 137 -6.48 -11.46 17.88
N ARG A 138 -7.73 -12.00 17.91
CA ARG A 138 -8.13 -13.03 18.90
C ARG A 138 -7.51 -14.39 18.61
N ASP A 139 -7.29 -14.70 17.36
CA ASP A 139 -6.92 -16.05 16.88
C ASP A 139 -5.51 -16.07 16.27
N PHE A 140 -4.56 -15.41 16.94
CA PHE A 140 -3.21 -15.33 16.42
C PHE A 140 -2.20 -16.03 17.31
#